data_3f99130c130b0a0b46c08b971d481bc7
#
_entry.id   3f99130c130b0a0b46c08b971d481bc7
#
_cell.length_a   1.000
_cell.length_b   1.000
_cell.length_c   1.000
_cell.angle_alpha   90.00
_cell.angle_beta   90.00
_cell.angle_gamma   90.00
#
_symmetry.space_group_name_H-M   'P 1'
#
loop_
_entity.id
_entity.type
_entity.pdbx_description
1 polymer ?
#
loop_
_entity_poly.entity_id
_entity_poly.type
_entity_poly.pdbx_seq_one_letter_code
_entity_poly.pdbx_strand_id
1 'polypeptide(L)'
;MKTRVNELLGITYPIIQGGMAWVAEHHLAGAVSAAGGLGLIGAASAPAEWVRSEIRKVREMTDRPFGVNIMLMSPYAAEVAQVVAEEKVPVVTTGAGNPEPFMPMWKETGVKVIPVIASVSLARRMERLGADAVVAEGCESGGHIGETTTMNLVPQVADAVKIPVIAAGGIADGRQMAAAFMLGAEGVQVGTRFVASKEALVHENYKNRVVKAGDTDTMVTGRSHNHPIRSLRNSMTREYLKMENAGRSFEELEQMTLGGLRRAVQEGDVVHGSVMCGQSAGLVREILSCQEILERMESEAEKLLTGGRHE
;
A
#
# COMPACT_ATOMS: atom_id res chain seq x y z
N MET A 1 13.18 12.24 -11.27
CA MET A 1 12.41 11.85 -12.52
C MET A 1 11.09 12.63 -12.59
N LYS A 2 10.62 13.02 -13.80
CA LYS A 2 9.29 13.67 -13.99
C LYS A 2 8.36 12.74 -14.75
N THR A 3 7.18 12.50 -14.22
CA THR A 3 6.13 11.67 -14.83
C THR A 3 4.77 12.35 -14.69
N ARG A 4 3.75 11.83 -15.36
CA ARG A 4 2.36 12.32 -15.17
C ARG A 4 1.88 12.15 -13.72
N VAL A 5 2.41 11.19 -12.97
CA VAL A 5 2.09 11.00 -11.54
C VAL A 5 2.59 12.16 -10.69
N ASN A 6 3.81 12.67 -10.93
CA ASN A 6 4.32 13.86 -10.24
C ASN A 6 3.42 15.08 -10.48
N GLU A 7 3.04 15.31 -11.75
CA GLU A 7 2.20 16.44 -12.13
C GLU A 7 0.78 16.33 -11.57
N LEU A 8 0.19 15.12 -11.64
CA LEU A 8 -1.16 14.84 -11.13
C LEU A 8 -1.27 15.08 -9.63
N LEU A 9 -0.25 14.65 -8.87
CA LEU A 9 -0.28 14.63 -7.40
C LEU A 9 0.47 15.79 -6.75
N GLY A 10 1.23 16.59 -7.50
CA GLY A 10 2.02 17.68 -6.96
C GLY A 10 3.19 17.23 -6.07
N ILE A 11 3.76 16.06 -6.34
CA ILE A 11 4.83 15.44 -5.54
C ILE A 11 6.18 15.49 -6.26
N THR A 12 7.26 15.44 -5.48
CA THR A 12 8.64 15.47 -6.03
C THR A 12 9.05 14.10 -6.56
N TYR A 13 8.85 13.06 -5.75
CA TYR A 13 9.19 11.68 -6.07
C TYR A 13 7.93 10.93 -6.50
N PRO A 14 7.89 10.23 -7.65
CA PRO A 14 6.71 9.47 -8.08
C PRO A 14 6.56 8.18 -7.26
N ILE A 15 6.61 8.32 -5.93
CA ILE A 15 6.58 7.26 -4.94
C ILE A 15 5.46 7.54 -3.93
N ILE A 16 4.56 6.58 -3.79
CA ILE A 16 3.44 6.62 -2.85
C ILE A 16 3.74 5.60 -1.73
N GLN A 17 3.62 6.02 -0.48
CA GLN A 17 3.57 5.06 0.62
C GLN A 17 2.15 4.50 0.69
N GLY A 18 2.01 3.19 0.51
CA GLY A 18 0.72 2.52 0.49
C GLY A 18 -0.05 2.60 1.81
N GLY A 19 -1.37 2.69 1.73
CA GLY A 19 -2.23 2.64 2.91
C GLY A 19 -2.12 1.28 3.61
N MET A 20 -1.72 1.27 4.87
CA MET A 20 -1.50 0.06 5.66
C MET A 20 -2.22 0.18 7.00
N ALA A 21 -3.17 -0.73 7.25
CA ALA A 21 -3.93 -0.77 8.50
C ALA A 21 -3.00 -0.80 9.73
N TRP A 22 -3.28 0.01 10.73
CA TRP A 22 -2.51 0.16 11.99
C TRP A 22 -1.08 0.68 11.84
N VAL A 23 -0.53 0.74 10.64
CA VAL A 23 0.86 1.18 10.36
C VAL A 23 0.90 2.61 9.83
N ALA A 24 0.05 2.91 8.87
CA ALA A 24 0.05 4.18 8.15
C ALA A 24 -0.92 5.16 8.81
N GLU A 25 -0.46 5.85 9.81
CA GLU A 25 -1.12 6.94 10.51
C GLU A 25 -0.39 8.27 10.19
N HIS A 26 -0.75 9.37 10.87
CA HIS A 26 -0.25 10.70 10.53
C HIS A 26 1.28 10.85 10.56
N HIS A 27 2.00 10.17 11.47
CA HIS A 27 3.47 10.28 11.53
C HIS A 27 4.11 9.77 10.24
N LEU A 28 3.72 8.55 9.81
CA LEU A 28 4.26 7.98 8.59
C LEU A 28 3.79 8.75 7.35
N ALA A 29 2.48 9.00 7.23
CA ALA A 29 1.91 9.70 6.09
C ALA A 29 2.46 11.13 5.96
N GLY A 30 2.52 11.87 7.08
CA GLY A 30 3.08 13.22 7.13
C GLY A 30 4.56 13.27 6.78
N ALA A 31 5.36 12.34 7.31
CA ALA A 31 6.79 12.28 7.03
C ALA A 31 7.10 11.99 5.56
N VAL A 32 6.38 11.04 4.94
CA VAL A 32 6.53 10.73 3.51
C VAL A 32 6.15 11.93 2.65
N SER A 33 5.04 12.60 2.97
CA SER A 33 4.59 13.79 2.23
C SER A 33 5.56 14.96 2.41
N ALA A 34 6.02 15.23 3.62
CA ALA A 34 7.02 16.27 3.90
C ALA A 34 8.33 16.03 3.13
N ALA A 35 8.74 14.77 2.99
CA ALA A 35 9.93 14.39 2.24
C ALA A 35 9.73 14.42 0.71
N GLY A 36 8.53 14.64 0.20
CA GLY A 36 8.25 14.85 -1.22
C GLY A 36 7.66 13.66 -1.98
N GLY A 37 7.30 12.57 -1.30
CA GLY A 37 6.44 11.50 -1.82
C GLY A 37 4.96 11.79 -1.57
N LEU A 38 4.10 10.80 -1.73
CA LEU A 38 2.70 10.85 -1.28
C LEU A 38 2.50 9.89 -0.11
N GLY A 39 2.31 10.42 1.10
CA GLY A 39 1.92 9.63 2.26
C GLY A 39 0.41 9.37 2.28
N LEU A 40 0.00 8.17 2.64
CA LEU A 40 -1.41 7.78 2.76
C LEU A 40 -1.75 7.37 4.19
N ILE A 41 -2.78 7.99 4.75
CA ILE A 41 -3.42 7.49 5.99
C ILE A 41 -4.19 6.22 5.64
N GLY A 42 -3.90 5.11 6.31
CA GLY A 42 -4.60 3.84 6.14
C GLY A 42 -5.86 3.76 6.99
N ALA A 43 -7.01 4.16 6.46
CA ALA A 43 -8.27 4.17 7.21
C ALA A 43 -8.71 2.76 7.66
N ALA A 44 -8.47 1.74 6.83
CA ALA A 44 -8.85 0.35 7.14
C ALA A 44 -10.27 0.23 7.73
N SER A 45 -10.40 -0.24 8.97
CA SER A 45 -11.67 -0.32 9.70
C SER A 45 -11.75 0.72 10.83
N ALA A 46 -11.02 1.84 10.72
CA ALA A 46 -11.07 2.90 11.70
C ALA A 46 -12.36 3.73 11.57
N PRO A 47 -12.90 4.25 12.67
CA PRO A 47 -14.03 5.18 12.65
C PRO A 47 -13.69 6.48 11.91
N ALA A 48 -14.67 7.11 11.28
CA ALA A 48 -14.51 8.34 10.50
C ALA A 48 -13.84 9.48 11.30
N GLU A 49 -14.20 9.65 12.56
CA GLU A 49 -13.62 10.71 13.42
C GLU A 49 -12.13 10.47 13.72
N TRP A 50 -11.69 9.22 13.82
CA TRP A 50 -10.25 8.94 13.90
C TRP A 50 -9.55 9.39 12.62
N VAL A 51 -10.09 9.05 11.45
CA VAL A 51 -9.53 9.46 10.16
C VAL A 51 -9.49 10.99 10.04
N ARG A 52 -10.54 11.68 10.47
CA ARG A 52 -10.59 13.16 10.52
C ARG A 52 -9.47 13.73 11.41
N SER A 53 -9.27 13.13 12.57
CA SER A 53 -8.18 13.53 13.48
C SER A 53 -6.81 13.33 12.83
N GLU A 54 -6.58 12.20 12.18
CA GLU A 54 -5.32 11.91 11.49
C GLU A 54 -5.05 12.86 10.31
N ILE A 55 -6.08 13.20 9.53
CA ILE A 55 -6.00 14.23 8.47
C ILE A 55 -5.51 15.57 9.02
N ARG A 56 -6.09 16.03 10.13
CA ARG A 56 -5.73 17.32 10.74
C ARG A 56 -4.30 17.31 11.27
N LYS A 57 -3.87 16.22 11.89
CA LYS A 57 -2.49 16.05 12.37
C LYS A 57 -1.47 16.05 11.22
N VAL A 58 -1.77 15.42 10.06
CA VAL A 58 -0.89 15.51 8.89
C VAL A 58 -0.74 16.95 8.44
N ARG A 59 -1.82 17.75 8.43
CA ARG A 59 -1.76 19.17 8.05
C ARG A 59 -0.95 20.04 9.03
N GLU A 60 -0.85 19.64 10.28
CA GLU A 60 0.05 20.29 11.26
C GLU A 60 1.53 19.97 10.97
N MET A 61 1.81 18.84 10.31
CA MET A 61 3.18 18.42 10.00
C MET A 61 3.69 18.96 8.65
N THR A 62 2.80 19.14 7.67
CA THR A 62 3.21 19.50 6.29
C THR A 62 2.08 20.14 5.49
N ASP A 63 2.45 21.10 4.62
CA ASP A 63 1.57 21.66 3.57
C ASP A 63 1.61 20.86 2.26
N ARG A 64 2.41 19.78 2.21
CA ARG A 64 2.55 18.94 1.03
C ARG A 64 1.34 18.02 0.84
N PRO A 65 1.03 17.60 -0.40
CA PRO A 65 -0.07 16.68 -0.66
C PRO A 65 0.08 15.36 0.09
N PHE A 66 -1.03 14.86 0.60
CA PHE A 66 -1.18 13.54 1.21
C PHE A 66 -2.52 12.95 0.81
N GLY A 67 -2.77 11.70 1.15
CA GLY A 67 -4.05 11.06 0.85
C GLY A 67 -4.56 10.17 1.98
N VAL A 68 -5.74 9.60 1.72
CA VAL A 68 -6.38 8.60 2.58
C VAL A 68 -6.65 7.34 1.75
N ASN A 69 -6.27 6.18 2.27
CA ASN A 69 -6.65 4.90 1.70
C ASN A 69 -7.91 4.36 2.39
N ILE A 70 -8.94 4.05 1.61
CA ILE A 70 -10.21 3.50 2.10
C ILE A 70 -10.34 2.04 1.67
N MET A 71 -10.50 1.15 2.64
CA MET A 71 -10.93 -0.22 2.40
C MET A 71 -12.46 -0.22 2.25
N LEU A 72 -12.96 -0.41 1.04
CA LEU A 72 -14.38 -0.24 0.73
C LEU A 72 -15.30 -1.33 1.32
N MET A 73 -14.73 -2.43 1.79
CA MET A 73 -15.44 -3.45 2.58
C MET A 73 -15.61 -3.06 4.05
N SER A 74 -14.97 -1.98 4.52
CA SER A 74 -15.12 -1.50 5.90
C SER A 74 -16.55 -1.04 6.17
N PRO A 75 -17.12 -1.35 7.35
CA PRO A 75 -18.42 -0.81 7.75
C PRO A 75 -18.43 0.73 7.83
N TYR A 76 -17.28 1.36 7.99
CA TYR A 76 -17.11 2.82 8.05
C TYR A 76 -16.78 3.46 6.70
N ALA A 77 -16.74 2.69 5.61
CA ALA A 77 -16.30 3.18 4.29
C ALA A 77 -17.07 4.42 3.82
N ALA A 78 -18.39 4.43 3.98
CA ALA A 78 -19.22 5.55 3.57
C ALA A 78 -18.96 6.83 4.39
N GLU A 79 -18.84 6.70 5.71
CA GLU A 79 -18.55 7.82 6.60
C GLU A 79 -17.13 8.38 6.36
N VAL A 80 -16.14 7.50 6.15
CA VAL A 80 -14.77 7.91 5.81
C VAL A 80 -14.72 8.59 4.44
N ALA A 81 -15.48 8.09 3.46
CA ALA A 81 -15.58 8.72 2.14
C ALA A 81 -16.13 10.15 2.23
N GLN A 82 -17.11 10.37 3.09
CA GLN A 82 -17.66 11.69 3.41
C GLN A 82 -16.61 12.60 4.04
N VAL A 83 -15.90 12.11 5.06
CA VAL A 83 -14.81 12.87 5.73
C VAL A 83 -13.73 13.29 4.75
N VAL A 84 -13.32 12.42 3.82
CA VAL A 84 -12.35 12.76 2.77
C VAL A 84 -12.81 13.94 1.92
N ALA A 85 -14.09 13.97 1.54
CA ALA A 85 -14.67 15.05 0.76
C ALA A 85 -14.79 16.36 1.58
N GLU A 86 -15.32 16.28 2.80
CA GLU A 86 -15.48 17.43 3.71
C GLU A 86 -14.15 18.09 4.06
N GLU A 87 -13.15 17.29 4.39
CA GLU A 87 -11.80 17.74 4.68
C GLU A 87 -11.01 18.11 3.41
N LYS A 88 -11.58 17.94 2.22
CA LYS A 88 -10.91 18.23 0.93
C LYS A 88 -9.51 17.62 0.87
N VAL A 89 -9.40 16.34 1.19
CA VAL A 89 -8.13 15.61 1.12
C VAL A 89 -7.69 15.56 -0.35
N PRO A 90 -6.43 15.91 -0.68
CA PRO A 90 -5.99 15.96 -2.08
C PRO A 90 -6.18 14.66 -2.86
N VAL A 91 -5.96 13.50 -2.21
CA VAL A 91 -5.95 12.19 -2.87
C VAL A 91 -6.70 11.16 -2.03
N VAL A 92 -7.51 10.34 -2.68
CA VAL A 92 -8.07 9.11 -2.11
C VAL A 92 -7.61 7.91 -2.93
N THR A 93 -7.11 6.89 -2.23
CA THR A 93 -6.92 5.56 -2.82
C THR A 93 -7.96 4.60 -2.26
N THR A 94 -8.39 3.63 -3.04
CA THR A 94 -9.40 2.67 -2.60
C THR A 94 -8.98 1.24 -2.93
N GLY A 95 -9.30 0.32 -2.04
CA GLY A 95 -9.11 -1.11 -2.25
C GLY A 95 -10.29 -1.93 -1.73
N ALA A 96 -10.33 -3.20 -2.09
CA ALA A 96 -11.31 -4.18 -1.60
C ALA A 96 -12.77 -3.71 -1.74
N GLY A 97 -13.19 -3.32 -2.97
CA GLY A 97 -14.57 -2.94 -3.23
C GLY A 97 -14.76 -2.05 -4.45
N ASN A 98 -15.96 -1.49 -4.58
CA ASN A 98 -16.35 -0.63 -5.70
C ASN A 98 -16.45 0.84 -5.26
N PRO A 99 -15.60 1.77 -5.78
CA PRO A 99 -15.64 3.19 -5.43
C PRO A 99 -16.77 3.97 -6.11
N GLU A 100 -17.45 3.37 -7.10
CA GLU A 100 -18.44 4.03 -7.95
C GLU A 100 -19.47 4.89 -7.18
N PRO A 101 -20.04 4.44 -6.05
CA PRO A 101 -21.01 5.25 -5.30
C PRO A 101 -20.45 6.57 -4.75
N PHE A 102 -19.14 6.67 -4.54
CA PHE A 102 -18.48 7.83 -3.94
C PHE A 102 -17.83 8.75 -4.98
N MET A 103 -17.65 8.27 -6.22
CA MET A 103 -17.00 9.02 -7.30
C MET A 103 -17.59 10.42 -7.54
N PRO A 104 -18.93 10.62 -7.63
CA PRO A 104 -19.48 11.95 -7.88
C PRO A 104 -19.07 12.97 -6.80
N MET A 105 -19.21 12.60 -5.52
CA MET A 105 -18.86 13.44 -4.38
C MET A 105 -17.38 13.85 -4.37
N TRP A 106 -16.50 12.89 -4.62
CA TRP A 106 -15.05 13.18 -4.64
C TRP A 106 -14.67 14.06 -5.84
N LYS A 107 -15.27 13.83 -7.02
CA LYS A 107 -15.04 14.65 -8.20
C LYS A 107 -15.54 16.09 -8.02
N GLU A 108 -16.69 16.27 -7.42
CA GLU A 108 -17.25 17.59 -7.11
C GLU A 108 -16.35 18.40 -6.16
N THR A 109 -15.73 17.72 -5.19
CA THR A 109 -14.80 18.35 -4.23
C THR A 109 -13.35 18.45 -4.70
N GLY A 110 -13.03 17.95 -5.91
CA GLY A 110 -11.71 18.03 -6.52
C GLY A 110 -10.70 17.00 -6.00
N VAL A 111 -11.16 16.00 -5.24
CA VAL A 111 -10.32 14.89 -4.74
C VAL A 111 -9.86 14.03 -5.91
N LYS A 112 -8.56 13.74 -5.99
CA LYS A 112 -8.01 12.79 -6.96
C LYS A 112 -8.27 11.36 -6.50
N VAL A 113 -8.87 10.54 -7.37
CA VAL A 113 -9.27 9.17 -7.05
C VAL A 113 -8.37 8.17 -7.74
N ILE A 114 -7.68 7.34 -6.96
CA ILE A 114 -6.69 6.35 -7.43
C ILE A 114 -7.02 4.97 -6.87
N PRO A 115 -7.87 4.18 -7.52
CA PRO A 115 -8.21 2.84 -7.07
C PRO A 115 -7.02 1.86 -7.21
N VAL A 116 -6.87 0.97 -6.23
CA VAL A 116 -5.97 -0.18 -6.29
C VAL A 116 -6.69 -1.33 -7.01
N ILE A 117 -6.05 -1.88 -8.03
CA ILE A 117 -6.62 -2.92 -8.88
C ILE A 117 -5.65 -4.10 -9.05
N ALA A 118 -6.20 -5.28 -9.27
CA ALA A 118 -5.44 -6.52 -9.47
C ALA A 118 -5.72 -7.17 -10.84
N SER A 119 -6.41 -6.45 -11.76
CA SER A 119 -6.69 -6.97 -13.11
C SER A 119 -6.92 -5.85 -14.13
N VAL A 120 -6.70 -6.18 -15.41
CA VAL A 120 -6.97 -5.28 -16.55
C VAL A 120 -8.43 -4.87 -16.63
N SER A 121 -9.35 -5.80 -16.36
CA SER A 121 -10.78 -5.51 -16.39
C SER A 121 -11.20 -4.46 -15.36
N LEU A 122 -10.62 -4.53 -14.16
CA LEU A 122 -10.82 -3.52 -13.12
C LEU A 122 -10.20 -2.18 -13.53
N ALA A 123 -8.99 -2.16 -14.09
CA ALA A 123 -8.34 -0.93 -14.56
C ALA A 123 -9.23 -0.18 -15.58
N ARG A 124 -9.70 -0.88 -16.60
CA ARG A 124 -10.62 -0.32 -17.62
C ARG A 124 -11.93 0.17 -17.00
N ARG A 125 -12.47 -0.53 -15.99
CA ARG A 125 -13.66 -0.08 -15.28
C ARG A 125 -13.40 1.20 -14.51
N MET A 126 -12.30 1.29 -13.75
CA MET A 126 -11.94 2.48 -13.00
C MET A 126 -11.72 3.70 -13.90
N GLU A 127 -11.03 3.52 -15.02
CA GLU A 127 -10.88 4.59 -16.02
C GLU A 127 -12.24 5.10 -16.53
N ARG A 128 -13.18 4.20 -16.90
CA ARG A 128 -14.54 4.60 -17.33
C ARG A 128 -15.32 5.33 -16.24
N LEU A 129 -15.09 5.02 -14.98
CA LEU A 129 -15.68 5.70 -13.83
C LEU A 129 -15.03 7.06 -13.54
N GLY A 130 -13.96 7.42 -14.26
CA GLY A 130 -13.29 8.70 -14.13
C GLY A 130 -12.19 8.72 -13.06
N ALA A 131 -11.57 7.58 -12.74
CA ALA A 131 -10.37 7.57 -11.91
C ALA A 131 -9.26 8.43 -12.54
N ASP A 132 -8.46 9.10 -11.71
CA ASP A 132 -7.38 9.97 -12.16
C ASP A 132 -6.09 9.19 -12.49
N ALA A 133 -5.89 8.05 -11.81
CA ALA A 133 -4.85 7.05 -12.04
C ALA A 133 -5.32 5.70 -11.47
N VAL A 134 -4.54 4.64 -11.66
CA VAL A 134 -4.77 3.34 -10.99
C VAL A 134 -3.46 2.83 -10.38
N VAL A 135 -3.58 2.13 -9.24
CA VAL A 135 -2.49 1.34 -8.68
C VAL A 135 -2.67 -0.10 -9.12
N ALA A 136 -1.77 -0.60 -9.98
CA ALA A 136 -1.72 -2.00 -10.39
C ALA A 136 -0.90 -2.81 -9.37
N GLU A 137 -1.59 -3.53 -8.49
CA GLU A 137 -0.96 -4.25 -7.38
C GLU A 137 -0.82 -5.74 -7.68
N GLY A 138 0.43 -6.17 -7.82
CA GLY A 138 0.79 -7.57 -8.01
C GLY A 138 0.74 -8.39 -6.72
N CYS A 139 0.67 -9.72 -6.88
CA CYS A 139 0.52 -10.68 -5.78
C CYS A 139 1.76 -10.79 -4.87
N GLU A 140 2.86 -10.11 -5.18
CA GLU A 140 4.04 -10.00 -4.31
C GLU A 140 3.83 -9.04 -3.14
N SER A 141 2.75 -8.27 -3.12
CA SER A 141 2.39 -7.36 -2.03
C SER A 141 2.14 -8.09 -0.70
N GLY A 142 2.15 -7.34 0.40
CA GLY A 142 1.72 -7.81 1.72
C GLY A 142 0.24 -7.52 1.98
N GLY A 143 -0.37 -8.24 2.91
CA GLY A 143 -1.79 -8.13 3.19
C GLY A 143 -2.63 -8.87 2.14
N HIS A 144 -3.80 -8.34 1.80
CA HIS A 144 -4.67 -8.92 0.77
C HIS A 144 -4.01 -8.82 -0.61
N ILE A 145 -4.00 -9.91 -1.35
CA ILE A 145 -3.33 -9.99 -2.64
C ILE A 145 -4.25 -10.50 -3.74
N GLY A 146 -3.95 -10.09 -4.99
CA GLY A 146 -4.47 -10.75 -6.19
C GLY A 146 -3.69 -11.99 -6.58
N GLU A 147 -3.87 -12.46 -7.82
CA GLU A 147 -3.20 -13.66 -8.34
C GLU A 147 -2.07 -13.33 -9.32
N THR A 148 -2.16 -12.19 -10.03
CA THR A 148 -1.20 -11.83 -11.08
C THR A 148 0.04 -11.16 -10.46
N THR A 149 1.23 -11.55 -10.92
CA THR A 149 2.49 -10.91 -10.51
C THR A 149 2.62 -9.50 -11.08
N THR A 150 3.36 -8.63 -10.40
CA THR A 150 3.63 -7.25 -10.83
C THR A 150 4.23 -7.20 -12.24
N MET A 151 5.19 -8.08 -12.52
CA MET A 151 5.85 -8.21 -13.83
C MET A 151 4.86 -8.44 -14.98
N ASN A 152 3.74 -9.15 -14.73
CA ASN A 152 2.73 -9.45 -15.75
C ASN A 152 1.53 -8.49 -15.70
N LEU A 153 1.18 -7.97 -14.53
CA LEU A 153 0.03 -7.10 -14.39
C LEU A 153 0.28 -5.70 -14.96
N VAL A 154 1.42 -5.10 -14.59
CA VAL A 154 1.73 -3.70 -14.93
C VAL A 154 1.72 -3.43 -16.43
N PRO A 155 2.44 -4.19 -17.30
CA PRO A 155 2.44 -3.89 -18.72
C PRO A 155 1.05 -4.09 -19.36
N GLN A 156 0.31 -5.11 -18.95
CA GLN A 156 -1.04 -5.34 -19.46
C GLN A 156 -2.01 -4.22 -19.08
N VAL A 157 -1.86 -3.64 -17.87
CA VAL A 157 -2.67 -2.48 -17.44
C VAL A 157 -2.23 -1.24 -18.19
N ALA A 158 -0.92 -0.98 -18.33
CA ALA A 158 -0.38 0.17 -19.05
C ALA A 158 -0.85 0.20 -20.52
N ASP A 159 -0.90 -0.96 -21.20
CA ASP A 159 -1.43 -1.09 -22.55
C ASP A 159 -2.96 -0.89 -22.64
N ALA A 160 -3.67 -1.09 -21.54
CA ALA A 160 -5.14 -1.16 -21.53
C ALA A 160 -5.84 0.15 -21.17
N VAL A 161 -5.17 1.08 -20.50
CA VAL A 161 -5.73 2.36 -20.02
C VAL A 161 -4.88 3.54 -20.46
N LYS A 162 -5.48 4.75 -20.49
CA LYS A 162 -4.79 6.00 -20.86
C LYS A 162 -4.38 6.82 -19.63
N ILE A 163 -5.01 6.57 -18.49
CA ILE A 163 -4.67 7.22 -17.21
C ILE A 163 -3.35 6.67 -16.67
N PRO A 164 -2.61 7.44 -15.85
CA PRO A 164 -1.36 6.98 -15.27
C PRO A 164 -1.49 5.67 -14.50
N VAL A 165 -0.51 4.78 -14.66
CA VAL A 165 -0.42 3.51 -13.94
C VAL A 165 0.68 3.59 -12.90
N ILE A 166 0.36 3.25 -11.67
CA ILE A 166 1.26 3.19 -10.52
C ILE A 166 1.48 1.71 -10.20
N ALA A 167 2.71 1.23 -10.24
CA ALA A 167 3.00 -0.17 -9.92
C ALA A 167 3.09 -0.39 -8.41
N ALA A 168 2.52 -1.47 -7.91
CA ALA A 168 2.63 -1.90 -6.52
C ALA A 168 2.83 -3.41 -6.41
N GLY A 169 3.40 -3.83 -5.28
CA GLY A 169 3.77 -5.23 -5.05
C GLY A 169 5.19 -5.55 -5.48
N GLY A 170 5.98 -6.10 -4.56
CA GLY A 170 7.36 -6.50 -4.83
C GLY A 170 8.38 -5.37 -4.94
N ILE A 171 8.03 -4.12 -4.65
CA ILE A 171 8.91 -2.95 -4.81
C ILE A 171 9.44 -2.47 -3.46
N ALA A 172 10.77 -2.39 -3.31
CA ALA A 172 11.44 -1.93 -2.09
C ALA A 172 12.66 -1.03 -2.35
N ASP A 173 13.19 -1.01 -3.57
CA ASP A 173 14.38 -0.24 -3.93
C ASP A 173 14.28 0.32 -5.36
N GLY A 174 15.30 1.08 -5.80
CA GLY A 174 15.33 1.70 -7.11
C GLY A 174 15.42 0.74 -8.28
N ARG A 175 15.94 -0.49 -8.08
CA ARG A 175 15.99 -1.52 -9.14
C ARG A 175 14.60 -1.94 -9.57
N GLN A 176 13.76 -2.19 -8.59
CA GLN A 176 12.37 -2.61 -8.83
C GLN A 176 11.52 -1.44 -9.33
N MET A 177 11.81 -0.21 -8.84
CA MET A 177 11.21 1.00 -9.37
C MET A 177 11.58 1.20 -10.85
N ALA A 178 12.85 1.10 -11.22
CA ALA A 178 13.29 1.19 -12.62
C ALA A 178 12.63 0.12 -13.51
N ALA A 179 12.55 -1.13 -13.03
CA ALA A 179 11.87 -2.20 -13.73
C ALA A 179 10.37 -1.89 -13.94
N ALA A 180 9.68 -1.35 -12.93
CA ALA A 180 8.28 -0.94 -13.04
C ALA A 180 8.08 0.14 -14.10
N PHE A 181 8.98 1.12 -14.19
CA PHE A 181 8.95 2.15 -15.24
C PHE A 181 9.18 1.55 -16.65
N MET A 182 10.10 0.60 -16.77
CA MET A 182 10.32 -0.12 -18.03
C MET A 182 9.10 -0.94 -18.47
N LEU A 183 8.26 -1.34 -17.53
CA LEU A 183 6.98 -2.02 -17.78
C LEU A 183 5.82 -1.05 -18.09
N GLY A 184 6.06 0.26 -18.11
CA GLY A 184 5.06 1.27 -18.43
C GLY A 184 4.38 1.95 -17.25
N ALA A 185 4.83 1.69 -16.02
CA ALA A 185 4.38 2.46 -14.85
C ALA A 185 4.97 3.87 -14.86
N GLU A 186 4.27 4.82 -14.25
CA GLU A 186 4.69 6.22 -14.11
C GLU A 186 4.89 6.64 -12.65
N GLY A 187 4.73 5.70 -11.75
CA GLY A 187 4.99 5.82 -10.32
C GLY A 187 4.96 4.46 -9.67
N VAL A 188 5.33 4.41 -8.41
CA VAL A 188 5.29 3.19 -7.60
C VAL A 188 4.59 3.42 -6.28
N GLN A 189 3.83 2.42 -5.81
CA GLN A 189 3.32 2.38 -4.45
C GLN A 189 4.08 1.32 -3.64
N VAL A 190 4.57 1.71 -2.49
CA VAL A 190 5.49 0.94 -1.66
C VAL A 190 4.94 0.79 -0.24
N GLY A 191 4.83 -0.42 0.26
CA GLY A 191 4.36 -0.69 1.62
C GLY A 191 5.50 -1.16 2.54
N THR A 192 5.94 -2.39 2.34
CA THR A 192 6.88 -3.10 3.23
C THR A 192 8.17 -2.32 3.55
N ARG A 193 8.72 -1.59 2.59
CA ARG A 193 9.91 -0.74 2.82
C ARG A 193 9.62 0.34 3.88
N PHE A 194 8.45 1.00 3.80
CA PHE A 194 8.06 2.04 4.75
C PHE A 194 7.65 1.51 6.12
N VAL A 195 7.23 0.25 6.26
CA VAL A 195 7.06 -0.38 7.59
C VAL A 195 8.36 -0.34 8.38
N ALA A 196 9.50 -0.52 7.72
CA ALA A 196 10.83 -0.43 8.30
C ALA A 196 11.44 0.99 8.17
N SER A 197 10.63 2.04 8.35
CA SER A 197 11.10 3.42 8.46
C SER A 197 11.21 3.86 9.91
N LYS A 198 12.00 4.93 10.15
CA LYS A 198 12.16 5.53 11.49
C LYS A 198 10.85 6.11 11.99
N GLU A 199 10.07 6.72 11.08
CA GLU A 199 8.85 7.46 11.39
C GLU A 199 7.61 6.58 11.55
N ALA A 200 7.61 5.35 11.04
CA ALA A 200 6.53 4.41 11.30
C ALA A 200 6.46 4.02 12.78
N LEU A 201 5.30 4.21 13.42
CA LEU A 201 5.08 3.84 14.83
C LEU A 201 4.78 2.34 14.99
N VAL A 202 5.52 1.53 14.28
CA VAL A 202 5.45 0.07 14.34
C VAL A 202 6.43 -0.42 15.40
N HIS A 203 6.01 -1.37 16.22
CA HIS A 203 6.85 -1.95 17.26
C HIS A 203 8.17 -2.49 16.68
N GLU A 204 9.28 -2.28 17.38
CA GLU A 204 10.63 -2.65 16.93
C GLU A 204 10.77 -4.15 16.58
N ASN A 205 10.07 -5.04 17.27
CA ASN A 205 10.04 -6.47 16.94
C ASN A 205 9.54 -6.70 15.50
N TYR A 206 8.52 -5.96 15.06
CA TYR A 206 7.99 -6.07 13.70
C TYR A 206 9.00 -5.55 12.68
N LYS A 207 9.54 -4.34 12.88
CA LYS A 207 10.57 -3.77 12.00
C LYS A 207 11.78 -4.70 11.87
N ASN A 208 12.27 -5.20 13.00
CA ASN A 208 13.40 -6.15 13.05
C ASN A 208 13.05 -7.48 12.34
N ARG A 209 11.79 -7.95 12.43
CA ARG A 209 11.38 -9.17 11.73
C ARG A 209 11.35 -8.96 10.21
N VAL A 210 10.98 -7.77 9.73
CA VAL A 210 11.06 -7.39 8.31
C VAL A 210 12.51 -7.31 7.86
N VAL A 211 13.38 -6.60 8.58
CA VAL A 211 14.81 -6.42 8.22
C VAL A 211 15.59 -7.74 8.18
N LYS A 212 15.19 -8.71 9.02
CA LYS A 212 15.80 -10.05 9.07
C LYS A 212 15.18 -11.06 8.10
N ALA A 213 14.16 -10.66 7.34
CA ALA A 213 13.48 -11.57 6.44
C ALA A 213 14.38 -12.02 5.28
N GLY A 214 14.32 -13.31 4.97
CA GLY A 214 14.91 -13.89 3.76
C GLY A 214 13.92 -13.86 2.58
N ASP A 215 14.37 -14.36 1.46
CA ASP A 215 13.62 -14.43 0.19
C ASP A 215 12.37 -15.32 0.25
N THR A 216 12.39 -16.35 1.09
CA THR A 216 11.31 -17.35 1.23
C THR A 216 10.49 -17.20 2.52
N ASP A 217 10.69 -16.13 3.29
CA ASP A 217 10.07 -15.96 4.61
C ASP A 217 8.61 -15.52 4.58
N THR A 218 8.07 -15.13 3.44
CA THR A 218 6.64 -14.84 3.32
C THR A 218 5.83 -16.08 2.97
N MET A 219 4.56 -16.09 3.33
CA MET A 219 3.61 -17.12 2.93
C MET A 219 2.21 -16.52 2.76
N VAL A 220 1.37 -17.21 2.01
CA VAL A 220 -0.03 -16.84 1.77
C VAL A 220 -0.95 -17.80 2.49
N THR A 221 -1.90 -17.26 3.23
CA THR A 221 -3.00 -17.97 3.91
C THR A 221 -4.33 -17.56 3.28
N GLY A 222 -5.41 -18.30 3.50
CA GLY A 222 -6.77 -17.93 3.11
C GLY A 222 -7.14 -18.17 1.64
N ARG A 223 -6.31 -18.89 0.86
CA ARG A 223 -6.60 -19.17 -0.56
C ARG A 223 -7.85 -20.01 -0.77
N SER A 224 -8.10 -21.01 0.08
CA SER A 224 -9.27 -21.88 -0.02
C SER A 224 -10.60 -21.16 0.14
N HIS A 225 -10.56 -19.99 0.79
CA HIS A 225 -11.74 -19.15 1.06
C HIS A 225 -11.80 -17.87 0.20
N ASN A 226 -10.96 -17.74 -0.85
CA ASN A 226 -10.86 -16.56 -1.70
C ASN A 226 -10.48 -15.26 -0.95
N HIS A 227 -9.77 -15.40 0.17
CA HIS A 227 -9.24 -14.29 0.97
C HIS A 227 -7.72 -14.42 1.17
N PRO A 228 -6.92 -14.44 0.09
CA PRO A 228 -5.49 -14.65 0.20
C PRO A 228 -4.81 -13.46 0.87
N ILE A 229 -4.05 -13.74 1.94
CA ILE A 229 -3.28 -12.75 2.70
C ILE A 229 -1.82 -13.19 2.77
N ARG A 230 -0.90 -12.30 2.39
CA ARG A 230 0.54 -12.53 2.53
C ARG A 230 1.08 -11.91 3.81
N SER A 231 1.79 -12.72 4.58
CA SER A 231 2.48 -12.33 5.82
C SER A 231 3.84 -13.01 5.94
N LEU A 232 4.68 -12.56 6.86
CA LEU A 232 5.86 -13.32 7.27
C LEU A 232 5.44 -14.59 8.01
N ARG A 233 6.16 -15.66 7.73
CA ARG A 233 5.95 -16.97 8.35
C ARG A 233 6.24 -16.93 9.84
N ASN A 234 5.27 -17.35 10.65
CA ASN A 234 5.37 -17.47 12.11
C ASN A 234 4.47 -18.60 12.65
N SER A 235 4.26 -18.68 13.95
CA SER A 235 3.40 -19.72 14.55
C SER A 235 1.94 -19.55 14.13
N MET A 236 1.43 -18.32 14.09
CA MET A 236 0.06 -18.04 13.65
C MET A 236 -0.19 -18.51 12.22
N THR A 237 0.67 -18.13 11.27
CA THR A 237 0.48 -18.51 9.86
C THR A 237 0.56 -20.03 9.64
N ARG A 238 1.41 -20.74 10.40
CA ARG A 238 1.48 -22.21 10.33
C ARG A 238 0.22 -22.87 10.88
N GLU A 239 -0.30 -22.39 12.00
CA GLU A 239 -1.54 -22.92 12.59
C GLU A 239 -2.74 -22.61 11.68
N TYR A 240 -2.80 -21.40 11.11
CA TYR A 240 -3.82 -21.05 10.12
C TYR A 240 -3.85 -22.06 8.95
N LEU A 241 -2.70 -22.32 8.32
CA LEU A 241 -2.64 -23.27 7.21
C LEU A 241 -3.00 -24.70 7.62
N LYS A 242 -2.64 -25.09 8.83
CA LYS A 242 -3.05 -26.41 9.36
C LYS A 242 -4.57 -26.50 9.51
N MET A 243 -5.21 -25.48 10.02
CA MET A 243 -6.68 -25.40 10.15
C MET A 243 -7.35 -25.33 8.78
N GLU A 244 -6.82 -24.50 7.86
CA GLU A 244 -7.30 -24.36 6.48
C GLU A 244 -7.24 -25.68 5.74
N ASN A 245 -6.11 -26.40 5.81
CA ASN A 245 -5.95 -27.73 5.20
C ASN A 245 -6.83 -28.82 5.85
N ALA A 246 -7.24 -28.62 7.10
CA ALA A 246 -8.20 -29.50 7.78
C ALA A 246 -9.66 -29.17 7.42
N GLY A 247 -9.91 -28.19 6.53
CA GLY A 247 -11.24 -27.82 6.06
C GLY A 247 -12.06 -27.06 7.08
N ARG A 248 -11.40 -26.30 7.99
CA ARG A 248 -12.11 -25.42 8.92
C ARG A 248 -12.84 -24.31 8.20
N SER A 249 -13.96 -23.84 8.79
CA SER A 249 -14.76 -22.76 8.18
C SER A 249 -14.01 -21.43 8.15
N PHE A 250 -14.46 -20.52 7.29
CA PHE A 250 -13.89 -19.17 7.21
C PHE A 250 -14.02 -18.43 8.55
N GLU A 251 -15.15 -18.58 9.24
CA GLU A 251 -15.43 -17.95 10.53
C GLU A 251 -14.44 -18.42 11.62
N GLU A 252 -14.12 -19.73 11.65
CA GLU A 252 -13.13 -20.27 12.58
C GLU A 252 -11.73 -19.70 12.32
N LEU A 253 -11.35 -19.58 11.06
CA LEU A 253 -10.07 -19.02 10.63
C LEU A 253 -9.99 -17.51 10.91
N GLU A 254 -11.05 -16.77 10.65
CA GLU A 254 -11.14 -15.33 10.92
C GLU A 254 -11.04 -15.05 12.42
N GLN A 255 -11.77 -15.82 13.24
CA GLN A 255 -11.71 -15.70 14.70
C GLN A 255 -10.29 -15.89 15.25
N MET A 256 -9.51 -16.80 14.69
CA MET A 256 -8.11 -17.03 15.08
C MET A 256 -7.22 -15.82 14.78
N THR A 257 -7.46 -15.10 13.68
CA THR A 257 -6.64 -13.96 13.25
C THR A 257 -7.13 -12.62 13.77
N LEU A 258 -8.29 -12.56 14.40
CA LEU A 258 -8.92 -11.33 14.88
C LEU A 258 -7.97 -10.52 15.79
N GLY A 259 -7.76 -9.25 15.45
CA GLY A 259 -6.84 -8.37 16.16
C GLY A 259 -5.35 -8.71 15.99
N GLY A 260 -5.01 -9.75 15.22
CA GLY A 260 -3.63 -10.21 15.04
C GLY A 260 -2.68 -9.17 14.47
N LEU A 261 -3.15 -8.38 13.49
CA LEU A 261 -2.34 -7.30 12.92
C LEU A 261 -2.05 -6.19 13.95
N ARG A 262 -3.06 -5.78 14.70
CA ARG A 262 -2.90 -4.78 15.76
C ARG A 262 -1.89 -5.24 16.81
N ARG A 263 -2.00 -6.50 17.30
CA ARG A 263 -1.04 -7.07 18.26
C ARG A 263 0.39 -7.05 17.71
N ALA A 264 0.58 -7.44 16.45
CA ALA A 264 1.91 -7.41 15.84
C ALA A 264 2.46 -5.99 15.73
N VAL A 265 1.65 -5.02 15.28
CA VAL A 265 2.06 -3.64 15.05
C VAL A 265 2.29 -2.87 16.35
N GLN A 266 1.37 -2.96 17.31
CA GLN A 266 1.40 -2.14 18.54
C GLN A 266 2.08 -2.81 19.72
N GLU A 267 1.91 -4.13 19.88
CA GLU A 267 2.40 -4.88 21.03
C GLU A 267 3.67 -5.69 20.69
N GLY A 268 4.03 -5.77 19.41
CA GLY A 268 5.23 -6.46 18.94
C GLY A 268 5.13 -7.99 19.00
N ASP A 269 3.92 -8.56 19.07
CA ASP A 269 3.71 -9.99 18.98
C ASP A 269 3.90 -10.48 17.54
N VAL A 270 5.13 -10.76 17.18
CA VAL A 270 5.50 -11.29 15.86
C VAL A 270 5.40 -12.81 15.76
N VAL A 271 5.01 -13.48 16.84
CA VAL A 271 4.87 -14.95 16.94
C VAL A 271 3.43 -15.38 16.64
N HIS A 272 2.45 -14.73 17.29
CA HIS A 272 1.02 -15.04 17.17
C HIS A 272 0.22 -13.93 16.47
N GLY A 273 0.82 -12.80 16.21
CA GLY A 273 0.22 -11.71 15.45
C GLY A 273 0.42 -11.85 13.93
N SER A 274 -0.33 -11.10 13.15
CA SER A 274 -0.21 -11.05 11.69
C SER A 274 0.87 -10.05 11.28
N VAL A 275 2.02 -10.55 10.82
CA VAL A 275 3.13 -9.70 10.34
C VAL A 275 3.00 -9.56 8.82
N MET A 276 2.05 -8.71 8.40
CA MET A 276 1.78 -8.49 6.97
C MET A 276 2.94 -7.78 6.28
N CYS A 277 3.55 -8.40 5.29
CA CYS A 277 4.53 -7.78 4.42
C CYS A 277 4.65 -8.55 3.10
N GLY A 278 5.12 -7.86 2.06
CA GLY A 278 5.34 -8.43 0.74
C GLY A 278 6.66 -9.20 0.62
N GLN A 279 6.85 -9.87 -0.52
CA GLN A 279 8.07 -10.61 -0.82
C GLN A 279 9.32 -9.73 -0.83
N SER A 280 9.14 -8.43 -1.11
CA SER A 280 10.22 -7.43 -1.03
C SER A 280 10.83 -7.25 0.37
N ALA A 281 10.26 -7.84 1.43
CA ALA A 281 10.88 -7.89 2.75
C ALA A 281 12.32 -8.45 2.67
N GLY A 282 12.55 -9.45 1.81
CA GLY A 282 13.88 -10.01 1.56
C GLY A 282 14.93 -9.02 1.04
N LEU A 283 14.53 -7.81 0.64
CA LEU A 283 15.42 -6.72 0.18
C LEU A 283 15.55 -5.58 1.20
N VAL A 284 14.74 -5.56 2.23
CA VAL A 284 14.80 -4.55 3.29
C VAL A 284 15.84 -4.96 4.33
N ARG A 285 16.99 -4.26 4.40
CA ARG A 285 18.13 -4.65 5.24
C ARG A 285 18.39 -3.71 6.40
N GLU A 286 17.76 -2.54 6.42
CA GLU A 286 18.02 -1.50 7.42
C GLU A 286 16.76 -0.64 7.65
N ILE A 287 16.72 0.04 8.79
CA ILE A 287 15.68 1.02 9.13
C ILE A 287 16.21 2.40 8.75
N LEU A 288 15.57 3.04 7.78
CA LEU A 288 15.91 4.36 7.26
C LEU A 288 14.81 5.39 7.57
N SER A 289 15.11 6.69 7.43
CA SER A 289 14.06 7.70 7.40
C SER A 289 13.27 7.65 6.09
N CYS A 290 12.05 8.18 6.09
CA CYS A 290 11.23 8.30 4.88
C CYS A 290 11.96 9.08 3.78
N GLN A 291 12.69 10.14 4.14
CA GLN A 291 13.49 10.91 3.21
C GLN A 291 14.59 10.05 2.56
N GLU A 292 15.40 9.36 3.37
CA GLU A 292 16.45 8.47 2.86
C GLU A 292 15.90 7.38 1.92
N ILE A 293 14.72 6.83 2.23
CA ILE A 293 14.05 5.84 1.38
C ILE A 293 13.70 6.43 0.02
N LEU A 294 13.04 7.59 -0.01
CA LEU A 294 12.61 8.25 -1.25
C LEU A 294 13.81 8.64 -2.12
N GLU A 295 14.81 9.30 -1.54
CA GLU A 295 16.02 9.75 -2.23
C GLU A 295 16.80 8.57 -2.84
N ARG A 296 17.02 7.50 -2.06
CA ARG A 296 17.76 6.32 -2.55
C ARG A 296 17.01 5.60 -3.66
N MET A 297 15.71 5.41 -3.50
CA MET A 297 14.90 4.73 -4.52
C MET A 297 14.91 5.49 -5.84
N GLU A 298 14.69 6.82 -5.81
CA GLU A 298 14.70 7.61 -7.04
C GLU A 298 16.09 7.69 -7.66
N SER A 299 17.12 8.01 -6.89
CA SER A 299 18.48 8.12 -7.38
C SER A 299 18.98 6.84 -8.04
N GLU A 300 18.72 5.68 -7.41
CA GLU A 300 19.09 4.38 -7.98
C GLU A 300 18.29 4.08 -9.25
N ALA A 301 16.97 4.33 -9.24
CA ALA A 301 16.13 4.11 -10.41
C ALA A 301 16.54 5.01 -11.59
N GLU A 302 16.81 6.29 -11.35
CA GLU A 302 17.25 7.24 -12.38
C GLU A 302 18.61 6.83 -12.99
N LYS A 303 19.57 6.41 -12.14
CA LYS A 303 20.86 5.87 -12.61
C LYS A 303 20.66 4.69 -13.56
N LEU A 304 19.79 3.74 -13.21
CA LEU A 304 19.54 2.54 -14.03
C LEU A 304 18.81 2.88 -15.34
N LEU A 305 17.83 3.76 -15.31
CA LEU A 305 17.07 4.17 -16.50
C LEU A 305 17.90 5.01 -17.49
N THR A 306 18.94 5.70 -17.01
CA THR A 306 19.88 6.47 -17.85
C THR A 306 21.09 5.68 -18.33
N GLY A 307 21.08 4.36 -18.19
CA GLY A 307 22.13 3.46 -18.71
C GLY A 307 23.23 3.11 -17.70
N GLY A 308 23.08 3.48 -16.43
CA GLY A 308 23.94 3.01 -15.34
C GLY A 308 23.78 1.52 -15.09
N ARG A 309 24.74 0.93 -14.38
CA ARG A 309 24.65 -0.44 -13.89
C ARG A 309 24.44 -0.44 -12.38
N HIS A 310 23.76 -1.46 -11.89
CA HIS A 310 23.73 -1.75 -10.44
C HIS A 310 25.13 -2.23 -10.02
N GLU A 311 25.68 -1.62 -8.96
CA GLU A 311 26.97 -1.99 -8.36
C GLU A 311 26.80 -3.06 -7.29
#